data_1276d22e8aae61a8932b5a4591251f3c
#
_entry.id   1276d22e8aae61a8932b5a4591251f3c
#
_cell.length_a   1.000
_cell.length_b   1.000
_cell.length_c   1.000
_cell.angle_alpha   90.00
_cell.angle_beta   90.00
_cell.angle_gamma   90.00
#
_symmetry.space_group_name_H-M   'P 1'
#
loop_
_entity.id
_entity.type
_entity.pdbx_description
1 polymer ?
#
loop_
_entity_poly.entity_id
_entity_poly.type
_entity_poly.pdbx_seq_one_letter_code
_entity_poly.pdbx_strand_id
1 'polypeptide(L)'
;MLKGLLDNISEARTADIAVAFIKENGLSRILPRLEDAASKGAKIRIITTLPNNAFNEPSALRLLTNLQKRFGSFETRVSRLNHFHQKLYLFQRLGSAEGYLGSSNLTQEGLESEGEINIKIAGLEGQELLGPIQSNFEYHWSLSRRLDDELLCDYERFYSERQIRPSSKAK
;
A
#
# COMPACT_ATOMS: atom_id res chain seq x y z
N MET A 1 2.17 -13.60 7.33
CA MET A 1 1.68 -12.20 7.37
C MET A 1 0.26 -12.06 6.81
N LEU A 2 -0.06 -12.62 5.65
CA LEU A 2 -1.34 -12.43 4.96
C LEU A 2 -2.58 -12.62 5.85
N LYS A 3 -2.68 -13.73 6.61
CA LYS A 3 -3.82 -13.97 7.52
C LYS A 3 -4.08 -12.78 8.47
N GLY A 4 -3.02 -12.28 9.12
CA GLY A 4 -3.16 -11.16 10.04
C GLY A 4 -3.62 -9.86 9.34
N LEU A 5 -3.18 -9.60 8.09
CA LEU A 5 -3.69 -8.47 7.32
C LEU A 5 -5.18 -8.61 7.02
N LEU A 6 -5.64 -9.79 6.58
CA LEU A 6 -7.03 -10.04 6.26
C LEU A 6 -7.95 -9.83 7.49
N ASP A 7 -7.52 -10.35 8.66
CA ASP A 7 -8.26 -10.20 9.91
C ASP A 7 -8.34 -8.72 10.31
N ASN A 8 -7.22 -8.00 10.23
CA ASN A 8 -7.14 -6.59 10.59
C ASN A 8 -7.97 -5.69 9.66
N ILE A 9 -7.88 -5.89 8.34
CA ILE A 9 -8.66 -5.11 7.37
C ILE A 9 -10.16 -5.25 7.63
N SER A 10 -10.62 -6.46 7.98
CA SER A 10 -12.05 -6.73 8.20
C SER A 10 -12.63 -5.98 9.40
N GLU A 11 -11.81 -5.63 10.38
CA GLU A 11 -12.21 -4.99 11.63
C GLU A 11 -11.77 -3.52 11.74
N ALA A 12 -11.01 -3.03 10.75
CA ALA A 12 -10.43 -1.71 10.79
C ALA A 12 -11.48 -0.60 10.61
N ARG A 13 -11.36 0.46 11.41
CA ARG A 13 -11.95 1.77 11.13
C ARG A 13 -11.07 2.58 10.17
N THR A 14 -9.75 2.39 10.32
CA THR A 14 -8.75 2.99 9.43
C THR A 14 -7.71 1.92 9.07
N ALA A 15 -7.39 1.82 7.79
CA ALA A 15 -6.31 1.01 7.26
C ALA A 15 -5.34 1.91 6.50
N ASP A 16 -4.14 2.08 7.03
CA ASP A 16 -3.07 2.89 6.47
C ASP A 16 -1.95 1.95 5.97
N ILE A 17 -1.72 1.95 4.68
CA ILE A 17 -0.75 1.08 4.03
C ILE A 17 0.28 1.93 3.30
N ALA A 18 1.56 1.78 3.63
CA ALA A 18 2.66 2.44 2.95
C ALA A 18 3.64 1.40 2.43
N VAL A 19 3.66 1.16 1.12
CA VAL A 19 4.48 0.13 0.48
C VAL A 19 5.14 0.66 -0.78
N ALA A 20 6.42 0.31 -0.98
CA ALA A 20 7.14 0.75 -2.15
C ALA A 20 6.57 0.12 -3.44
N PHE A 21 6.22 -1.17 -3.40
CA PHE A 21 5.80 -1.91 -4.58
C PHE A 21 4.46 -2.60 -4.38
N ILE A 22 3.64 -2.54 -5.43
CA ILE A 22 2.33 -3.18 -5.51
C ILE A 22 2.25 -3.98 -6.81
N LYS A 23 1.98 -5.27 -6.69
CA LYS A 23 1.67 -6.15 -7.82
C LYS A 23 0.24 -6.64 -7.72
N GLU A 24 -0.36 -6.97 -8.87
CA GLU A 24 -1.74 -7.43 -8.93
C GLU A 24 -1.96 -8.72 -8.15
N ASN A 25 -0.99 -9.65 -8.24
CA ASN A 25 -1.06 -10.92 -7.51
C ASN A 25 -1.04 -10.76 -5.99
N GLY A 26 -0.33 -9.75 -5.45
CA GLY A 26 -0.34 -9.43 -4.03
C GLY A 26 -1.59 -8.67 -3.62
N LEU A 27 -1.97 -7.64 -4.40
CA LEU A 27 -3.16 -6.84 -4.14
C LEU A 27 -4.43 -7.70 -4.13
N SER A 28 -4.59 -8.62 -5.08
CA SER A 28 -5.77 -9.51 -5.19
C SER A 28 -6.00 -10.35 -3.93
N ARG A 29 -4.95 -10.63 -3.14
CA ARG A 29 -5.08 -11.36 -1.87
C ARG A 29 -5.87 -10.60 -0.81
N ILE A 30 -5.78 -9.27 -0.82
CA ILE A 30 -6.43 -8.41 0.19
C ILE A 30 -7.56 -7.56 -0.40
N LEU A 31 -7.65 -7.43 -1.72
CA LEU A 31 -8.59 -6.55 -2.41
C LEU A 31 -10.06 -6.76 -1.99
N PRO A 32 -10.60 -8.00 -1.91
CA PRO A 32 -11.98 -8.20 -1.49
C PRO A 32 -12.27 -7.70 -0.07
N ARG A 33 -11.26 -7.79 0.83
CA ARG A 33 -11.38 -7.28 2.20
C ARG A 33 -11.30 -5.76 2.26
N LEU A 34 -10.44 -5.14 1.45
CA LEU A 34 -10.38 -3.68 1.33
C LEU A 34 -11.70 -3.13 0.78
N GLU A 35 -12.28 -3.78 -0.23
CA GLU A 35 -13.55 -3.41 -0.82
C GLU A 35 -14.71 -3.52 0.19
N ASP A 36 -14.80 -4.63 0.91
CA ASP A 36 -15.79 -4.84 1.97
C ASP A 36 -15.65 -3.80 3.10
N ALA A 37 -14.43 -3.56 3.58
CA ALA A 37 -14.17 -2.56 4.62
C ALA A 37 -14.55 -1.14 4.15
N ALA A 38 -14.16 -0.76 2.92
CA ALA A 38 -14.52 0.54 2.34
C ALA A 38 -16.04 0.71 2.20
N SER A 39 -16.75 -0.35 1.79
CA SER A 39 -18.22 -0.34 1.67
C SER A 39 -18.91 -0.12 3.02
N LYS A 40 -18.28 -0.54 4.11
CA LYS A 40 -18.73 -0.32 5.51
C LYS A 40 -18.28 1.03 6.09
N GLY A 41 -17.61 1.86 5.29
CA GLY A 41 -17.17 3.20 5.69
C GLY A 41 -15.80 3.26 6.36
N ALA A 42 -15.02 2.18 6.37
CA ALA A 42 -13.64 2.23 6.84
C ALA A 42 -12.82 3.19 5.97
N LYS A 43 -11.99 4.01 6.60
CA LYS A 43 -11.05 4.90 5.91
C LYS A 43 -9.82 4.10 5.47
N ILE A 44 -9.59 4.02 4.17
CA ILE A 44 -8.46 3.29 3.61
C ILE A 44 -7.54 4.25 2.87
N ARG A 45 -6.26 4.26 3.28
CA ARG A 45 -5.24 5.11 2.70
C ARG A 45 -4.04 4.27 2.28
N ILE A 46 -3.64 4.42 1.04
CA ILE A 46 -2.49 3.67 0.50
C ILE A 46 -1.46 4.67 -0.05
N ILE A 47 -0.20 4.54 0.37
CA ILE A 47 0.93 5.25 -0.22
C ILE A 47 1.79 4.23 -0.96
N THR A 48 2.14 4.54 -2.19
CA THR A 48 3.13 3.80 -2.95
C THR A 48 4.07 4.77 -3.68
N THR A 49 4.97 4.27 -4.50
CA THR A 49 5.84 5.07 -5.35
C THR A 49 5.70 4.65 -6.81
N LEU A 50 6.06 5.52 -7.74
CA LEU A 50 6.18 5.19 -9.16
C LEU A 50 7.65 5.32 -9.58
N PRO A 51 8.48 4.34 -9.24
CA PRO A 51 9.91 4.43 -9.51
C PRO A 51 10.22 4.26 -11.00
N ASN A 52 11.34 4.84 -11.42
CA ASN A 52 11.82 4.76 -12.81
C ASN A 52 12.18 3.33 -13.29
N ASN A 53 12.13 2.34 -12.41
CA ASN A 53 12.37 0.92 -12.73
C ASN A 53 11.10 0.10 -12.96
N ALA A 54 9.92 0.73 -12.94
CA ALA A 54 8.63 0.12 -13.29
C ALA A 54 8.26 -1.14 -12.46
N PHE A 55 8.52 -1.13 -11.14
CA PHE A 55 8.20 -2.28 -10.27
C PHE A 55 6.72 -2.40 -9.90
N ASN A 56 5.97 -1.29 -9.92
CA ASN A 56 4.53 -1.35 -9.72
C ASN A 56 3.83 -1.80 -10.99
N GLU A 57 2.86 -2.69 -10.87
CA GLU A 57 2.07 -3.12 -12.01
C GLU A 57 0.92 -2.13 -12.27
N PRO A 58 0.79 -1.59 -13.49
CA PRO A 58 -0.30 -0.67 -13.83
C PRO A 58 -1.69 -1.24 -13.56
N SER A 59 -1.89 -2.53 -13.77
CA SER A 59 -3.15 -3.22 -13.48
C SER A 59 -3.53 -3.13 -12.00
N ALA A 60 -2.58 -3.30 -11.08
CA ALA A 60 -2.80 -3.14 -9.65
C ALA A 60 -3.19 -1.69 -9.30
N LEU A 61 -2.49 -0.71 -9.87
CA LEU A 61 -2.80 0.71 -9.65
C LEU A 61 -4.18 1.08 -10.19
N ARG A 62 -4.59 0.49 -11.32
CA ARG A 62 -5.92 0.67 -11.90
C ARG A 62 -7.02 0.12 -10.99
N LEU A 63 -6.80 -1.05 -10.36
CA LEU A 63 -7.73 -1.59 -9.36
C LEU A 63 -7.90 -0.62 -8.18
N LEU A 64 -6.81 -0.07 -7.65
CA LEU A 64 -6.86 0.92 -6.56
C LEU A 64 -7.58 2.21 -6.97
N THR A 65 -7.32 2.71 -8.19
CA THR A 65 -8.00 3.89 -8.72
C THR A 65 -9.51 3.66 -8.88
N ASN A 66 -9.91 2.45 -9.29
CA ASN A 66 -11.33 2.08 -9.39
C ASN A 66 -12.00 2.06 -8.01
N LEU A 67 -11.35 1.52 -6.97
CA LEU A 67 -11.89 1.58 -5.60
C LEU A 67 -11.99 3.01 -5.10
N GLN A 68 -11.01 3.84 -5.38
CA GLN A 68 -11.00 5.26 -5.03
C GLN A 68 -12.15 6.05 -5.69
N LYS A 69 -12.58 5.66 -6.90
CA LYS A 69 -13.75 6.26 -7.58
C LYS A 69 -15.08 5.78 -6.98
N ARG A 70 -15.12 4.55 -6.48
CA ARG A 70 -16.35 3.95 -5.92
C ARG A 70 -16.59 4.36 -4.47
N PHE A 71 -15.53 4.55 -3.68
CA PHE A 71 -15.63 4.78 -2.24
C PHE A 71 -14.90 6.08 -1.86
N GLY A 72 -15.63 7.07 -1.35
CA GLY A 72 -15.04 8.33 -0.90
C GLY A 72 -14.10 8.20 0.30
N SER A 73 -14.17 7.07 1.01
CA SER A 73 -13.27 6.71 2.13
C SER A 73 -11.98 6.02 1.70
N PHE A 74 -11.80 5.72 0.42
CA PHE A 74 -10.63 5.06 -0.15
C PHE A 74 -9.78 6.06 -0.92
N GLU A 75 -8.50 6.18 -0.58
CA GLU A 75 -7.58 7.05 -1.29
C GLU A 75 -6.19 6.42 -1.44
N THR A 76 -5.67 6.46 -2.66
CA THR A 76 -4.30 6.06 -2.99
C THR A 76 -3.48 7.29 -3.36
N ARG A 77 -2.28 7.39 -2.83
CA ARG A 77 -1.32 8.44 -3.13
C ARG A 77 0.01 7.88 -3.59
N VAL A 78 0.72 8.69 -4.36
CA VAL A 78 2.08 8.43 -4.83
C VAL A 78 3.03 9.36 -4.10
N SER A 79 4.02 8.78 -3.45
CA SER A 79 5.08 9.54 -2.77
C SER A 79 5.86 10.40 -3.77
N ARG A 80 6.16 11.63 -3.38
CA ARG A 80 7.05 12.53 -4.13
C ARG A 80 8.53 12.35 -3.77
N LEU A 81 8.82 11.49 -2.80
CA LEU A 81 10.20 11.21 -2.37
C LEU A 81 10.86 10.18 -3.31
N ASN A 82 12.03 10.51 -3.83
CA ASN A 82 12.76 9.67 -4.78
C ASN A 82 13.16 8.30 -4.21
N HIS A 83 13.28 8.19 -2.89
CA HIS A 83 13.75 6.97 -2.19
C HIS A 83 12.69 6.42 -1.22
N PHE A 84 11.41 6.57 -1.54
CA PHE A 84 10.36 5.95 -0.72
C PHE A 84 10.44 4.43 -0.82
N HIS A 85 10.69 3.77 0.32
CA HIS A 85 10.87 2.32 0.37
C HIS A 85 10.24 1.67 1.62
N GLN A 86 9.20 2.28 2.17
CA GLN A 86 8.49 1.78 3.35
C GLN A 86 7.70 0.51 3.05
N LYS A 87 7.51 -0.32 4.07
CA LYS A 87 6.56 -1.42 4.12
C LYS A 87 5.93 -1.39 5.50
N LEU A 88 4.84 -0.65 5.57
CA LEU A 88 4.03 -0.43 6.77
C LEU A 88 2.59 -0.75 6.45
N TYR A 89 1.96 -1.50 7.34
CA TYR A 89 0.53 -1.77 7.35
C TYR A 89 0.03 -1.45 8.76
N LEU A 90 -0.79 -0.41 8.92
CA LEU A 90 -1.30 0.05 10.19
C LEU A 90 -2.83 0.03 10.18
N PHE A 91 -3.41 -0.61 11.17
CA PHE A 91 -4.85 -0.77 11.30
C PHE A 91 -5.30 -0.21 12.64
N GLN A 92 -6.30 0.66 12.61
CA GLN A 92 -6.90 1.24 13.80
C GLN A 92 -8.34 0.73 13.94
N ARG A 93 -8.66 0.32 15.16
CA ARG A 93 -9.98 -0.11 15.59
C ARG A 93 -10.46 0.81 16.72
N LEU A 94 -11.64 0.57 17.27
CA LEU A 94 -12.09 1.30 18.44
C LEU A 94 -11.18 0.99 19.64
N GLY A 95 -10.36 1.98 20.06
CA GLY A 95 -9.49 1.89 21.23
C GLY A 95 -8.25 1.02 21.09
N SER A 96 -7.98 0.45 19.92
CA SER A 96 -6.78 -0.37 19.69
C SER A 96 -6.21 -0.16 18.29
N ALA A 97 -4.92 -0.42 18.15
CA ALA A 97 -4.24 -0.39 16.85
C ALA A 97 -3.28 -1.58 16.72
N GLU A 98 -3.08 -2.02 15.49
CA GLU A 98 -2.14 -3.08 15.13
C GLU A 98 -1.36 -2.68 13.89
N GLY A 99 -0.04 -2.85 13.91
CA GLY A 99 0.84 -2.51 12.80
C GLY A 99 1.80 -3.63 12.46
N TYR A 100 2.16 -3.69 11.19
CA TYR A 100 3.21 -4.55 10.65
C TYR A 100 4.25 -3.68 9.96
N LEU A 101 5.51 -3.79 10.39
CA LEU A 101 6.66 -3.12 9.77
C LEU A 101 7.69 -4.16 9.39
N GLY A 102 8.25 -4.05 8.20
CA GLY A 102 9.29 -4.99 7.79
C GLY A 102 9.69 -4.86 6.33
N SER A 103 9.95 -6.01 5.70
CA SER A 103 10.44 -6.07 4.35
C SER A 103 9.34 -6.34 3.30
N SER A 104 8.13 -6.73 3.71
CA SER A 104 7.04 -7.18 2.83
C SER A 104 6.37 -6.06 2.04
N ASN A 105 6.56 -6.06 0.74
CA ASN A 105 5.75 -5.26 -0.19
C ASN A 105 4.36 -5.90 -0.41
N LEU A 106 3.45 -5.17 -1.07
CA LEU A 106 2.14 -5.68 -1.47
C LEU A 106 2.26 -6.49 -2.77
N THR A 107 2.98 -7.60 -2.66
CA THR A 107 3.21 -8.60 -3.70
C THR A 107 2.91 -9.98 -3.13
N GLN A 108 2.67 -10.99 -3.98
CA GLN A 108 2.43 -12.33 -3.49
C GLN A 108 3.62 -12.83 -2.66
N GLU A 109 4.83 -12.66 -3.16
CA GLU A 109 6.06 -13.06 -2.48
C GLU A 109 6.19 -12.33 -1.15
N GLY A 110 5.91 -11.01 -1.12
CA GLY A 110 5.98 -10.20 0.10
C GLY A 110 4.97 -10.62 1.18
N LEU A 111 3.81 -11.14 0.79
CA LEU A 111 2.76 -11.52 1.74
C LEU A 111 2.82 -12.99 2.20
N GLU A 112 3.33 -13.89 1.36
CA GLU A 112 3.22 -15.34 1.53
C GLU A 112 4.58 -16.05 1.67
N SER A 113 5.71 -15.44 1.25
CA SER A 113 7.01 -16.12 1.31
C SER A 113 7.60 -16.15 2.72
N GLU A 114 8.47 -17.14 2.96
CA GLU A 114 9.20 -17.30 4.21
C GLU A 114 10.45 -16.39 4.29
N GLY A 115 10.82 -15.75 3.18
CA GLY A 115 12.01 -14.89 3.08
C GLY A 115 11.84 -13.48 3.65
N GLU A 116 10.64 -13.13 4.09
CA GLU A 116 10.32 -11.79 4.59
C GLU A 116 10.32 -11.75 6.13
N ILE A 117 10.82 -10.63 6.67
CA ILE A 117 10.78 -10.37 8.11
C ILE A 117 9.84 -9.21 8.38
N ASN A 118 8.86 -9.43 9.27
CA ASN A 118 7.94 -8.40 9.71
C ASN A 118 7.78 -8.41 11.23
N ILE A 119 7.80 -7.24 11.83
CA ILE A 119 7.48 -7.03 13.24
C ILE A 119 6.01 -6.66 13.33
N LYS A 120 5.27 -7.38 14.16
CA LYS A 120 3.91 -7.04 14.56
C LYS A 120 3.94 -6.22 15.84
N ILE A 121 3.28 -5.09 15.84
CA ILE A 121 3.09 -4.21 17.00
C ILE A 121 1.59 -4.08 17.23
N ALA A 122 1.15 -4.33 18.46
CA ALA A 122 -0.25 -4.19 18.84
C ALA A 122 -0.34 -3.47 20.19
N GLY A 123 -1.37 -2.66 20.37
CA GLY A 123 -1.58 -1.91 21.59
C GLY A 123 -2.81 -1.01 21.53
N LEU A 124 -2.95 -0.14 22.54
CA LEU A 124 -3.97 0.89 22.51
C LEU A 124 -3.60 2.00 21.53
N GLU A 125 -4.61 2.63 20.95
CA GLU A 125 -4.44 3.77 20.06
C GLU A 125 -3.66 4.89 20.79
N GLY A 126 -2.61 5.43 20.15
CA GLY A 126 -1.78 6.50 20.71
C GLY A 126 -0.66 6.08 21.67
N GLN A 127 -0.44 4.79 21.91
CA GLN A 127 0.66 4.32 22.77
C GLN A 127 2.06 4.51 22.14
N GLU A 128 3.09 4.44 23.02
CA GLU A 128 4.50 4.81 22.77
C GLU A 128 5.10 4.38 21.43
N LEU A 129 4.75 3.19 20.93
CA LEU A 129 5.28 2.70 19.65
C LEU A 129 4.36 3.03 18.46
N LEU A 130 3.05 2.99 18.62
CA LEU A 130 2.09 3.21 17.54
C LEU A 130 1.96 4.68 17.17
N GLY A 131 2.09 5.60 18.10
CA GLY A 131 2.05 7.04 17.87
C GLY A 131 3.13 7.52 16.88
N PRO A 132 4.41 7.23 17.10
CA PRO A 132 5.48 7.55 16.14
C PRO A 132 5.29 6.93 14.77
N ILE A 133 4.79 5.69 14.68
CA ILE A 133 4.52 5.00 13.41
C ILE A 133 3.40 5.71 12.65
N GLN A 134 2.33 6.08 13.34
CA GLN A 134 1.24 6.85 12.77
C GLN A 134 1.72 8.23 12.30
N SER A 135 2.50 8.93 13.12
CA SER A 135 3.08 10.23 12.77
C SER A 135 3.97 10.14 11.52
N ASN A 136 4.74 9.06 11.39
CA ASN A 136 5.54 8.79 10.20
C ASN A 136 4.65 8.58 8.96
N PHE A 137 3.56 7.82 9.09
CA PHE A 137 2.61 7.65 7.99
C PHE A 137 2.00 8.99 7.57
N GLU A 138 1.53 9.81 8.52
CA GLU A 138 0.94 11.14 8.25
C GLU A 138 1.94 12.08 7.56
N TYR A 139 3.20 12.07 8.00
CA TYR A 139 4.25 12.84 7.35
C TYR A 139 4.41 12.44 5.87
N HIS A 140 4.52 11.15 5.57
CA HIS A 140 4.64 10.67 4.18
C HIS A 140 3.35 10.90 3.38
N TRP A 141 2.19 10.80 4.03
CA TRP A 141 0.91 11.12 3.42
C TRP A 141 0.86 12.57 2.95
N SER A 142 1.33 13.50 3.78
CA SER A 142 1.38 14.93 3.46
C SER A 142 2.30 15.27 2.27
N LEU A 143 3.37 14.49 2.10
CA LEU A 143 4.34 14.63 1.00
C LEU A 143 3.95 13.87 -0.28
N SER A 144 2.81 13.20 -0.27
CA SER A 144 2.34 12.41 -1.40
C SER A 144 1.27 13.15 -2.21
N ARG A 145 1.11 12.79 -3.47
CA ARG A 145 0.02 13.27 -4.33
C ARG A 145 -0.97 12.17 -4.64
N ARG A 146 -2.23 12.53 -4.80
CA ARG A 146 -3.28 11.57 -5.17
C ARG A 146 -2.93 10.86 -6.48
N LEU A 147 -3.17 9.57 -6.52
CA LEU A 147 -3.12 8.80 -7.76
C LEU A 147 -4.41 9.06 -8.53
N ASP A 148 -4.33 9.84 -9.60
CA ASP A 148 -5.42 10.12 -10.52
C ASP A 148 -5.23 9.42 -11.87
N ASP A 149 -6.21 9.56 -12.76
CA ASP A 149 -6.17 8.91 -14.07
C ASP A 149 -5.03 9.46 -14.95
N GLU A 150 -4.70 10.74 -14.86
CA GLU A 150 -3.63 11.36 -15.62
C GLU A 150 -2.29 10.74 -15.24
N LEU A 151 -1.98 10.71 -13.94
CA LEU A 151 -0.77 10.12 -13.41
C LEU A 151 -0.66 8.61 -13.74
N LEU A 152 -1.78 7.90 -13.65
CA LEU A 152 -1.83 6.49 -14.00
C LEU A 152 -1.54 6.27 -15.48
N CYS A 153 -2.15 7.06 -16.36
CA CYS A 153 -1.95 6.99 -17.80
C CYS A 153 -0.49 7.25 -18.21
N ASP A 154 0.13 8.26 -17.61
CA ASP A 154 1.55 8.58 -17.84
C ASP A 154 2.45 7.43 -17.38
N TYR A 155 2.15 6.84 -16.23
CA TYR A 155 2.91 5.70 -15.73
C TYR A 155 2.73 4.45 -16.59
N GLU A 156 1.54 4.17 -17.10
CA GLU A 156 1.26 3.05 -18.01
C GLU A 156 2.06 3.15 -19.29
N ARG A 157 2.15 4.35 -19.87
CA ARG A 157 2.98 4.61 -21.05
C ARG A 157 4.45 4.33 -20.75
N PHE A 158 4.95 4.89 -19.67
CA PHE A 158 6.33 4.67 -19.22
C PHE A 158 6.61 3.18 -18.96
N TYR A 159 5.70 2.46 -18.30
CA TYR A 159 5.82 1.03 -18.00
C TYR A 159 5.91 0.21 -19.30
N SER A 160 5.03 0.48 -20.28
CA SER A 160 5.00 -0.20 -21.57
C SER A 160 6.29 0.01 -22.37
N GLU A 161 6.81 1.24 -22.41
CA GLU A 161 8.08 1.55 -23.09
C GLU A 161 9.27 0.79 -22.48
N ARG A 162 9.27 0.58 -21.16
CA ARG A 162 10.30 -0.19 -20.46
C ARG A 162 10.24 -1.68 -20.72
N GLN A 163 9.05 -2.24 -20.89
CA GLN A 163 8.88 -3.65 -21.26
C GLN A 163 9.38 -3.95 -22.68
N ILE A 164 9.22 -2.98 -23.59
CA ILE A 164 9.67 -3.11 -25.00
C ILE A 164 11.20 -2.97 -25.11
N ARG A 165 11.86 -2.26 -24.18
CA ARG A 165 13.33 -2.09 -24.13
C ARG A 165 13.91 -2.80 -22.90
N PRO A 166 14.06 -4.14 -22.90
CA PRO A 166 14.80 -4.81 -21.86
C PRO A 166 16.22 -4.20 -21.81
N SER A 167 16.67 -3.84 -20.63
CA SER A 167 17.96 -3.18 -20.41
C SER A 167 19.07 -3.99 -21.10
N SER A 168 19.69 -3.43 -22.13
CA SER A 168 20.92 -3.95 -22.75
C SER A 168 22.12 -3.68 -21.83
N LYS A 169 22.11 -4.20 -20.62
CA LYS A 169 23.23 -4.19 -19.68
C LYS A 169 23.26 -5.49 -18.87
N ALA A 170 23.67 -6.54 -19.55
CA ALA A 170 24.34 -7.67 -18.93
C ALA A 170 25.58 -7.96 -19.77
N LYS A 171 26.67 -7.29 -19.44
CA LYS A 171 28.05 -7.73 -19.71
C LYS A 171 28.88 -7.35 -18.50
#